data_20a2cdd9001c68cee8ff6bf7aaa9f2bc
#
_entry.id   20a2cdd9001c68cee8ff6bf7aaa9f2bc
#
_cell.length_a   1.000
_cell.length_b   1.000
_cell.length_c   1.000
_cell.angle_alpha   90.00
_cell.angle_beta   90.00
_cell.angle_gamma   90.00
#
_symmetry.space_group_name_H-M   'P 1'
#
loop_
_entity.id
_entity.type
_entity.pdbx_description
1 polymer ?
#
loop_
_entity_poly.entity_id
_entity_poly.type
_entity_poly.pdbx_seq_one_letter_code
_entity_poly.pdbx_strand_id
1 'polypeptide(L)'
;SFNNIEIYEGVLLEKNYTYSSFDPNQKFILPNSGIDTNLISVRVRNTETSNIGPKYNFADNLFDIDSESKVYYLQEISDERYQIIFGDGIFGKSLREGNYINTNYIVSNGDSANGVNQFTFSGKLTYTRNSTEYTITSGISLISAELPASGGEVIESVNSIKNFAPRMYATQDRALTSSDYEVLIPAKIYPETESISVFGGEELIPPQYGKVFISIKPRYGDFLSNLIKQNIKTKLKKYSVAGIVPEILDLKYLYIEVNSNIYYNSNSAPSSSYVSTLIQQNVQKYSESNELNKYGARLKYSKFLKVIDESHDSITSNITTIQMRRDLKITSNALVEYSIGFGNEFYIKSMNGYNIKTSAFRVDGIGSDVYISDIPNTDQETGELFLFSVPNINSTSPFIVKRGIGTINYKKGIITINPINILSGKTKDGQTIIEVSGCPKSNDVIGLQDLYLQLDIGNSKFDMVIDQISSGIDPSASSYIITSSYANGALVRPGGRGSIPSTPISDSSTGSTGSTPSTPSAPSSGGGGGGYSSGY
;
A
#
# COMPACT_ATOMS: atom_id res chain seq x y z
N SER A 1 29.50 25.08 -3.13
CA SER A 1 28.31 24.18 -3.03
C SER A 1 28.32 23.48 -1.70
N PHE A 2 27.17 23.35 -1.10
CA PHE A 2 26.97 22.58 0.11
C PHE A 2 26.27 21.28 -0.30
N ASN A 3 26.73 20.15 0.20
CA ASN A 3 26.16 18.84 -0.07
C ASN A 3 25.54 18.28 1.23
N ASN A 4 24.50 17.48 1.10
CA ASN A 4 23.83 16.80 2.22
C ASN A 4 23.34 17.75 3.32
N ILE A 5 22.59 18.79 2.93
CA ILE A 5 21.94 19.70 3.88
C ILE A 5 20.67 19.02 4.38
N GLU A 6 20.59 18.87 5.70
CA GLU A 6 19.37 18.40 6.36
C GLU A 6 18.37 19.55 6.46
N ILE A 7 17.13 19.32 6.03
CA ILE A 7 16.04 20.29 6.09
C ILE A 7 14.96 19.70 6.98
N TYR A 8 14.57 20.43 8.01
CA TYR A 8 13.53 20.03 8.96
C TYR A 8 12.30 20.93 8.78
N GLU A 9 11.13 20.33 8.83
CA GLU A 9 9.86 21.05 8.83
C GLU A 9 9.63 21.68 10.21
N GLY A 10 9.08 22.88 10.23
CA GLY A 10 8.62 23.55 11.44
C GLY A 10 9.19 24.94 11.63
N VAL A 11 8.87 25.52 12.77
CA VAL A 11 9.32 26.86 13.19
C VAL A 11 10.32 26.72 14.31
N LEU A 12 11.54 27.23 14.08
CA LEU A 12 12.58 27.27 15.11
C LEU A 12 12.26 28.37 16.14
N LEU A 13 12.12 27.97 17.38
CA LEU A 13 11.85 28.85 18.51
C LEU A 13 12.97 28.74 19.54
N GLU A 14 13.14 29.83 20.31
CA GLU A 14 14.08 29.92 21.40
C GLU A 14 13.35 30.24 22.70
N LYS A 15 13.71 29.55 23.78
CA LYS A 15 13.23 29.84 25.14
C LYS A 15 14.39 29.83 26.11
N ASN A 16 14.47 30.92 26.90
CA ASN A 16 15.55 31.15 27.86
C ASN A 16 15.01 31.12 29.29
N TYR A 17 15.83 30.62 30.22
CA TYR A 17 15.55 30.59 31.64
C TYR A 17 16.83 30.94 32.42
N THR A 18 16.65 31.56 33.59
CA THR A 18 17.72 31.73 34.57
C THR A 18 17.41 30.87 35.78
N TYR A 19 18.35 30.01 36.15
CA TYR A 19 18.21 29.15 37.29
C TYR A 19 18.41 29.94 38.58
N SER A 20 17.50 29.76 39.55
CA SER A 20 17.63 30.28 40.90
C SER A 20 17.54 29.20 41.93
N SER A 21 18.56 29.07 42.76
CA SER A 21 18.58 28.13 43.90
C SER A 21 17.63 28.53 45.04
N PHE A 22 17.07 29.75 45.00
CA PHE A 22 16.05 30.22 45.93
C PHE A 22 14.64 29.69 45.61
N ASP A 23 14.42 29.16 44.40
CA ASP A 23 13.16 28.54 44.02
C ASP A 23 13.39 27.04 43.74
N PRO A 24 13.26 26.18 44.78
CA PRO A 24 13.48 24.75 44.65
C PRO A 24 12.46 24.05 43.77
N ASN A 25 11.33 24.69 43.44
CA ASN A 25 10.29 24.16 42.58
C ASN A 25 10.29 24.76 41.17
N GLN A 26 11.37 25.45 40.77
CA GLN A 26 11.48 26.05 39.46
C GLN A 26 11.34 25.01 38.36
N LYS A 27 10.43 25.25 37.42
CA LYS A 27 10.16 24.36 36.29
C LYS A 27 10.54 25.03 34.97
N PHE A 28 11.24 24.30 34.12
CA PHE A 28 11.66 24.75 32.77
C PHE A 28 10.71 24.17 31.72
N ILE A 29 9.55 24.81 31.55
CA ILE A 29 8.47 24.32 30.70
C ILE A 29 8.53 24.99 29.34
N LEU A 30 8.67 24.22 28.27
CA LEU A 30 8.52 24.70 26.90
C LEU A 30 7.05 25.01 26.63
N PRO A 31 6.70 26.24 26.19
CA PRO A 31 5.31 26.71 26.21
C PRO A 31 4.44 26.17 25.08
N ASN A 32 5.04 25.60 24.04
CA ASN A 32 4.35 25.16 22.83
C ASN A 32 4.00 23.68 22.90
N SER A 33 2.91 23.29 22.23
CA SER A 33 2.64 21.92 21.80
C SER A 33 3.26 21.63 20.45
N GLY A 34 3.28 20.36 20.03
CA GLY A 34 3.83 19.98 18.72
C GLY A 34 5.36 20.12 18.59
N ILE A 35 6.08 20.05 19.72
CA ILE A 35 7.54 20.16 19.73
C ILE A 35 8.16 18.84 19.24
N ASP A 36 9.07 18.94 18.26
CA ASP A 36 9.94 17.83 17.90
C ASP A 36 11.02 17.62 18.95
N THR A 37 10.86 16.59 19.77
CA THR A 37 11.75 16.26 20.89
C THR A 37 13.16 15.87 20.45
N ASN A 38 13.34 15.39 19.21
CA ASN A 38 14.65 15.02 18.67
C ASN A 38 15.52 16.24 18.31
N LEU A 39 14.87 17.38 18.07
CA LEU A 39 15.52 18.60 17.62
C LEU A 39 15.67 19.66 18.73
N ILE A 40 15.47 19.27 19.99
CA ILE A 40 15.70 20.14 21.12
C ILE A 40 17.22 20.27 21.37
N SER A 41 17.69 21.50 21.42
CA SER A 41 19.09 21.81 21.74
C SER A 41 19.17 22.68 22.99
N VAL A 42 19.77 22.14 24.05
CA VAL A 42 19.91 22.83 25.34
C VAL A 42 21.38 23.24 25.56
N ARG A 43 21.59 24.50 25.85
CA ARG A 43 22.92 25.05 26.26
C ARG A 43 22.80 25.73 27.61
N VAL A 44 23.72 25.45 28.49
CA VAL A 44 23.76 26.08 29.81
C VAL A 44 25.01 26.96 29.89
N ARG A 45 24.81 28.27 30.12
CA ARG A 45 25.86 29.25 30.28
C ARG A 45 26.00 29.60 31.76
N ASN A 46 27.15 30.09 32.17
CA ASN A 46 27.36 30.50 33.56
C ASN A 46 26.56 31.76 33.93
N THR A 47 26.37 32.67 32.95
CA THR A 47 25.61 33.92 33.10
C THR A 47 24.96 34.26 31.75
N GLU A 48 23.96 35.14 31.76
CA GLU A 48 23.27 35.62 30.57
C GLU A 48 24.23 36.29 29.57
N THR A 49 25.25 37.00 30.06
CA THR A 49 26.22 37.72 29.23
C THR A 49 27.32 36.84 28.64
N SER A 50 27.40 35.57 29.06
CA SER A 50 28.41 34.65 28.56
C SER A 50 28.02 34.17 27.14
N ASN A 51 28.90 34.34 26.17
CA ASN A 51 28.67 33.92 24.78
C ASN A 51 28.89 32.42 24.54
N ILE A 52 29.54 31.71 25.48
CA ILE A 52 29.91 30.30 25.33
C ILE A 52 29.30 29.50 26.48
N GLY A 53 28.54 28.49 26.13
CA GLY A 53 28.02 27.51 27.07
C GLY A 53 28.09 26.09 26.50
N PRO A 54 28.41 25.09 27.32
CA PRO A 54 28.41 23.72 26.86
C PRO A 54 26.99 23.29 26.42
N LYS A 55 26.92 22.45 25.40
CA LYS A 55 25.71 21.76 25.01
C LYS A 55 25.44 20.61 26.02
N TYR A 56 24.21 20.50 26.44
CA TYR A 56 23.72 19.36 27.21
C TYR A 56 23.08 18.37 26.26
N ASN A 57 23.26 17.08 26.53
CA ASN A 57 22.72 16.00 25.70
C ASN A 57 21.44 15.46 26.32
N PHE A 58 20.50 15.05 25.48
CA PHE A 58 19.33 14.34 25.94
C PHE A 58 19.69 12.95 26.50
N ALA A 59 19.15 12.59 27.62
CA ALA A 59 19.28 11.25 28.21
C ALA A 59 17.89 10.65 28.44
N ASP A 60 17.70 9.48 27.87
CA ASP A 60 16.47 8.67 27.96
C ASP A 60 16.55 7.62 29.08
N ASN A 61 17.74 7.39 29.61
CA ASN A 61 18.00 6.42 30.68
C ASN A 61 19.06 6.94 31.65
N LEU A 62 19.27 6.25 32.75
CA LEU A 62 20.21 6.62 33.81
C LEU A 62 21.53 5.83 33.74
N PHE A 63 21.71 4.96 32.77
CA PHE A 63 22.92 4.18 32.63
C PHE A 63 24.06 5.02 32.08
N ASP A 64 25.26 4.83 32.58
CA ASP A 64 26.48 5.52 32.17
C ASP A 64 26.47 7.05 32.39
N ILE A 65 25.60 7.54 33.30
CA ILE A 65 25.53 8.96 33.70
C ILE A 65 26.17 9.13 35.06
N ASP A 66 27.16 10.01 35.14
CA ASP A 66 27.83 10.42 36.36
C ASP A 66 27.44 11.84 36.80
N SER A 67 27.97 12.29 37.94
CA SER A 67 27.71 13.60 38.51
C SER A 67 28.18 14.80 37.67
N GLU A 68 29.08 14.61 36.73
CA GLU A 68 29.63 15.65 35.84
C GLU A 68 29.05 15.59 34.43
N SER A 69 28.25 14.58 34.12
CA SER A 69 27.61 14.39 32.81
C SER A 69 26.65 15.53 32.51
N LYS A 70 26.88 16.22 31.38
CA LYS A 70 26.07 17.35 30.92
C LYS A 70 24.85 16.81 30.17
N VAL A 71 23.82 16.41 30.93
CA VAL A 71 22.60 15.82 30.40
C VAL A 71 21.36 16.57 30.88
N TYR A 72 20.30 16.44 30.09
CA TYR A 72 18.94 16.84 30.47
C TYR A 72 17.96 15.71 30.14
N TYR A 73 16.86 15.70 30.88
CA TYR A 73 15.75 14.78 30.69
C TYR A 73 14.54 15.57 30.23
N LEU A 74 13.64 14.92 29.47
CA LEU A 74 12.37 15.48 29.07
C LEU A 74 11.24 14.73 29.76
N GLN A 75 10.29 15.46 30.27
CA GLN A 75 9.06 14.95 30.83
C GLN A 75 7.90 15.64 30.12
N GLU A 76 7.00 14.86 29.55
CA GLU A 76 5.73 15.36 29.03
C GLU A 76 4.83 15.78 30.19
N ILE A 77 4.17 16.91 30.03
CA ILE A 77 3.20 17.47 30.98
C ILE A 77 1.86 17.72 30.28
N SER A 78 0.88 18.27 30.97
CA SER A 78 -0.43 18.59 30.39
C SER A 78 -0.33 19.46 29.14
N ASP A 79 -1.28 19.29 28.22
CA ASP A 79 -1.40 20.02 26.96
C ASP A 79 -0.23 19.81 25.98
N GLU A 80 0.32 18.58 25.94
CA GLU A 80 1.35 18.18 24.98
C GLU A 80 2.62 19.04 25.06
N ARG A 81 2.90 19.59 26.24
CA ARG A 81 4.09 20.41 26.50
C ARG A 81 5.15 19.57 27.21
N TYR A 82 6.38 20.04 27.14
CA TYR A 82 7.52 19.35 27.71
C TYR A 82 8.19 20.20 28.78
N GLN A 83 8.59 19.54 29.88
CA GLN A 83 9.44 20.09 30.92
C GLN A 83 10.84 19.55 30.75
N ILE A 84 11.83 20.44 30.78
CA ILE A 84 13.25 20.08 30.82
C ILE A 84 13.65 19.89 32.28
N ILE A 85 14.29 18.78 32.58
CA ILE A 85 14.80 18.44 33.92
C ILE A 85 16.30 18.26 33.82
N PHE A 86 17.04 18.84 34.73
CA PHE A 86 18.50 18.72 34.79
C PHE A 86 18.92 17.74 35.88
N GLY A 87 20.18 17.30 35.84
CA GLY A 87 20.74 16.42 36.84
C GLY A 87 20.77 17.04 38.25
N ASP A 88 20.75 16.17 39.24
CA ASP A 88 20.75 16.52 40.69
C ASP A 88 22.17 16.52 41.28
N GLY A 89 23.20 16.23 40.49
CA GLY A 89 24.59 16.08 40.93
C GLY A 89 24.97 14.64 41.26
N ILE A 90 24.03 13.69 41.13
CA ILE A 90 24.26 12.26 41.17
C ILE A 90 24.08 11.68 39.76
N PHE A 91 22.89 11.91 39.18
CA PHE A 91 22.54 11.54 37.80
C PHE A 91 22.56 12.76 36.89
N GLY A 92 23.76 13.19 36.50
CA GLY A 92 23.98 14.38 35.70
C GLY A 92 24.34 15.61 36.53
N LYS A 93 24.95 16.56 35.83
CA LYS A 93 25.45 17.80 36.43
C LYS A 93 24.29 18.69 36.90
N SER A 94 24.32 19.08 38.20
CA SER A 94 23.37 20.02 38.76
C SER A 94 23.62 21.46 38.28
N LEU A 95 22.55 22.25 38.21
CA LEU A 95 22.62 23.67 37.90
C LEU A 95 23.15 24.48 39.10
N ARG A 96 23.76 25.62 38.84
CA ARG A 96 24.24 26.56 39.83
C ARG A 96 23.47 27.87 39.72
N GLU A 97 23.41 28.61 40.83
CA GLU A 97 22.77 29.92 40.88
C GLU A 97 23.26 30.82 39.75
N GLY A 98 22.31 31.43 39.02
CA GLY A 98 22.60 32.32 37.89
C GLY A 98 22.91 31.62 36.56
N ASN A 99 22.87 30.28 36.52
CA ASN A 99 23.01 29.58 35.24
C ASN A 99 21.92 30.01 34.27
N TYR A 100 22.31 30.38 33.06
CA TYR A 100 21.42 30.78 31.99
C TYR A 100 21.24 29.63 31.02
N ILE A 101 19.99 29.15 30.90
CA ILE A 101 19.61 28.03 30.09
C ILE A 101 19.01 28.58 28.81
N ASN A 102 19.65 28.26 27.68
CA ASN A 102 19.19 28.61 26.35
C ASN A 102 18.70 27.32 25.65
N THR A 103 17.43 27.29 25.29
CA THR A 103 16.82 26.15 24.63
C THR A 103 16.27 26.56 23.28
N ASN A 104 16.79 25.92 22.23
CA ASN A 104 16.27 26.02 20.88
C ASN A 104 15.49 24.74 20.56
N TYR A 105 14.31 24.87 20.00
CA TYR A 105 13.44 23.74 19.63
C TYR A 105 12.60 24.09 18.40
N ILE A 106 12.14 23.07 17.71
CA ILE A 106 11.29 23.21 16.53
C ILE A 106 9.86 22.79 16.89
N VAL A 107 8.90 23.62 16.50
CA VAL A 107 7.47 23.28 16.55
C VAL A 107 7.05 22.86 15.14
N SER A 108 6.61 21.63 14.97
CA SER A 108 6.25 21.05 13.68
C SER A 108 4.73 20.88 13.54
N ASN A 109 4.27 20.70 12.29
CA ASN A 109 2.87 20.40 11.97
C ASN A 109 2.62 18.89 11.79
N GLY A 110 3.46 18.05 12.38
CA GLY A 110 3.33 16.60 12.34
C GLY A 110 3.67 16.02 10.96
N ASP A 111 2.75 15.29 10.36
CA ASP A 111 2.96 14.57 9.10
C ASP A 111 2.68 15.39 7.83
N SER A 112 2.27 16.65 7.97
CA SER A 112 1.78 17.47 6.85
C SER A 112 2.83 17.75 5.75
N ALA A 113 4.12 17.70 6.09
CA ALA A 113 5.22 17.88 5.15
C ALA A 113 5.76 16.58 4.52
N ASN A 114 5.24 15.43 4.92
CA ASN A 114 5.67 14.16 4.37
C ASN A 114 5.37 14.07 2.86
N GLY A 115 6.32 13.56 2.09
CA GLY A 115 6.21 13.44 0.64
C GLY A 115 6.72 14.66 -0.15
N VAL A 116 7.07 15.77 0.50
CA VAL A 116 7.62 16.96 -0.16
C VAL A 116 9.05 16.66 -0.63
N ASN A 117 9.36 16.94 -1.90
CA ASN A 117 10.68 16.72 -2.49
C ASN A 117 11.25 17.96 -3.19
N GLN A 118 10.49 19.05 -3.26
CA GLN A 118 10.90 20.30 -3.87
C GLN A 118 10.95 21.41 -2.82
N PHE A 119 12.07 22.11 -2.78
CA PHE A 119 12.32 23.17 -1.81
C PHE A 119 12.77 24.44 -2.52
N THR A 120 12.38 25.58 -1.99
CA THR A 120 12.87 26.90 -2.42
C THR A 120 13.49 27.61 -1.24
N PHE A 121 14.60 28.29 -1.47
CA PHE A 121 15.24 29.09 -0.43
C PHE A 121 14.71 30.53 -0.47
N SER A 122 14.04 30.95 0.57
CA SER A 122 13.48 32.32 0.71
C SER A 122 14.25 33.19 1.70
N GLY A 123 15.30 32.67 2.34
CA GLY A 123 16.09 33.36 3.33
C GLY A 123 17.25 34.20 2.75
N LYS A 124 18.12 34.63 3.64
CA LYS A 124 19.38 35.34 3.32
C LYS A 124 20.54 34.48 3.82
N LEU A 125 21.56 34.32 2.97
CA LEU A 125 22.83 33.76 3.40
C LEU A 125 23.79 34.89 3.76
N THR A 126 24.31 34.86 4.96
CA THR A 126 25.33 35.82 5.39
C THR A 126 26.65 35.10 5.61
N TYR A 127 27.73 35.73 5.24
CA TYR A 127 29.08 35.27 5.56
C TYR A 127 29.97 36.45 5.96
N THR A 128 30.86 36.23 6.88
CA THR A 128 31.79 37.26 7.36
C THR A 128 33.17 37.07 6.71
N ARG A 129 33.68 38.12 6.09
CA ARG A 129 35.05 38.17 5.57
C ARG A 129 35.71 39.46 6.02
N ASN A 130 36.88 39.36 6.63
CA ASN A 130 37.63 40.52 7.17
C ASN A 130 36.79 41.41 8.10
N SER A 131 36.03 40.79 9.02
CA SER A 131 35.14 41.48 9.97
C SER A 131 33.96 42.24 9.31
N THR A 132 33.76 42.09 8.01
CA THR A 132 32.62 42.67 7.29
C THR A 132 31.63 41.56 6.93
N GLU A 133 30.35 41.76 7.26
CA GLU A 133 29.25 40.81 6.93
C GLU A 133 28.74 41.10 5.53
N TYR A 134 28.66 40.06 4.72
CA TYR A 134 28.14 40.08 3.36
C TYR A 134 26.85 39.25 3.30
N THR A 135 25.85 39.74 2.60
CA THR A 135 24.58 39.05 2.41
C THR A 135 24.42 38.64 0.94
N ILE A 136 24.11 37.38 0.72
CA ILE A 136 23.78 36.81 -0.61
C ILE A 136 22.26 36.64 -0.68
N THR A 137 21.63 37.29 -1.65
CA THR A 137 20.16 37.25 -1.85
C THR A 137 19.76 36.67 -3.21
N SER A 138 20.74 36.39 -4.09
CA SER A 138 20.47 35.86 -5.44
C SER A 138 21.51 34.81 -5.85
N GLY A 139 21.20 34.01 -6.84
CA GLY A 139 22.08 32.94 -7.32
C GLY A 139 22.10 31.69 -6.41
N ILE A 140 21.13 31.55 -5.50
CA ILE A 140 20.96 30.38 -4.66
C ILE A 140 19.98 29.46 -5.36
N SER A 141 20.41 28.25 -5.64
CA SER A 141 19.54 27.18 -6.16
C SER A 141 19.63 25.95 -5.26
N LEU A 142 18.48 25.35 -4.97
CA LEU A 142 18.40 24.05 -4.31
C LEU A 142 18.15 23.00 -5.37
N ILE A 143 18.91 21.92 -5.32
CA ILE A 143 18.62 20.71 -6.11
C ILE A 143 17.58 19.92 -5.32
N SER A 144 16.54 19.41 -5.99
CA SER A 144 15.52 18.58 -5.34
C SER A 144 16.14 17.39 -4.63
N ALA A 145 15.58 17.03 -3.48
CA ALA A 145 16.03 15.87 -2.74
C ALA A 145 15.73 14.57 -3.55
N GLU A 146 16.66 13.63 -3.51
CA GLU A 146 16.46 12.30 -4.13
C GLU A 146 15.37 11.51 -3.42
N LEU A 147 15.22 11.73 -2.10
CA LEU A 147 14.18 11.14 -1.29
C LEU A 147 13.21 12.23 -0.81
N PRO A 148 11.89 11.96 -0.82
CA PRO A 148 10.91 12.89 -0.28
C PRO A 148 11.09 13.04 1.24
N ALA A 149 10.61 14.15 1.79
CA ALA A 149 10.57 14.36 3.23
C ALA A 149 9.75 13.26 3.91
N SER A 150 10.24 12.77 5.02
CA SER A 150 9.64 11.66 5.79
C SER A 150 9.93 11.81 7.28
N GLY A 151 9.27 11.02 8.12
CA GLY A 151 9.51 10.99 9.57
C GLY A 151 8.63 11.96 10.38
N GLY A 152 7.79 12.76 9.73
CA GLY A 152 6.75 13.53 10.42
C GLY A 152 5.62 12.60 10.87
N GLU A 153 5.19 12.73 12.13
CA GLU A 153 4.09 11.94 12.71
C GLU A 153 3.15 12.83 13.50
N VAL A 154 1.89 12.44 13.53
CA VAL A 154 0.92 13.01 14.48
C VAL A 154 1.10 12.38 15.84
N ILE A 155 0.63 13.07 16.89
CA ILE A 155 0.69 12.56 18.26
C ILE A 155 -0.07 11.23 18.36
N GLU A 156 0.56 10.26 19.02
CA GLU A 156 0.02 8.92 19.15
C GLU A 156 -1.32 8.94 19.91
N SER A 157 -2.33 8.26 19.35
CA SER A 157 -3.65 8.21 19.96
C SER A 157 -3.64 7.40 21.26
N VAL A 158 -4.50 7.77 22.23
CA VAL A 158 -4.65 7.05 23.51
C VAL A 158 -4.97 5.56 23.31
N ASN A 159 -5.71 5.22 22.26
CA ASN A 159 -6.01 3.82 21.93
C ASN A 159 -4.77 3.06 21.44
N SER A 160 -3.91 3.70 20.68
CA SER A 160 -2.62 3.16 20.26
C SER A 160 -1.74 2.91 21.48
N ILE A 161 -1.58 3.91 22.35
CA ILE A 161 -0.80 3.79 23.60
C ILE A 161 -1.31 2.64 24.47
N LYS A 162 -2.62 2.53 24.67
CA LYS A 162 -3.22 1.42 25.44
C LYS A 162 -2.90 0.05 24.87
N ASN A 163 -2.79 -0.06 23.55
CA ASN A 163 -2.50 -1.32 22.89
C ASN A 163 -0.99 -1.64 22.87
N PHE A 164 -0.14 -0.64 22.64
CA PHE A 164 1.29 -0.85 22.45
C PHE A 164 2.10 -0.79 23.76
N ALA A 165 1.78 0.10 24.70
CA ALA A 165 2.58 0.27 25.90
C ALA A 165 2.68 -1.00 26.78
N PRO A 166 1.61 -1.78 27.04
CA PRO A 166 1.73 -3.04 27.78
C PRO A 166 2.58 -4.07 27.06
N ARG A 167 2.45 -4.16 25.74
CA ARG A 167 3.22 -5.08 24.89
C ARG A 167 4.70 -4.69 24.89
N MET A 168 4.99 -3.39 24.76
CA MET A 168 6.36 -2.87 24.82
C MET A 168 7.01 -3.13 26.16
N TYR A 169 6.29 -2.92 27.27
CA TYR A 169 6.76 -3.25 28.61
C TYR A 169 7.04 -4.75 28.76
N ALA A 170 6.20 -5.61 28.19
CA ALA A 170 6.36 -7.06 28.25
C ALA A 170 7.61 -7.55 27.52
N THR A 171 8.08 -6.87 26.47
CA THR A 171 9.30 -7.23 25.74
C THR A 171 10.55 -7.11 26.60
N GLN A 172 10.57 -6.22 27.60
CA GLN A 172 11.74 -5.89 28.43
C GLN A 172 13.00 -5.66 27.57
N ASP A 173 12.84 -4.98 26.45
CA ASP A 173 13.90 -4.68 25.47
C ASP A 173 14.58 -5.94 24.89
N ARG A 174 13.85 -7.05 24.79
CA ARG A 174 14.31 -8.29 24.17
C ARG A 174 13.33 -8.75 23.11
N ALA A 175 13.86 -9.21 21.97
CA ALA A 175 13.10 -9.80 20.90
C ALA A 175 13.25 -11.34 20.96
N LEU A 176 12.27 -12.03 21.55
CA LEU A 176 12.23 -13.47 21.70
C LEU A 176 11.07 -14.09 20.92
N THR A 177 9.89 -13.53 21.06
CA THR A 177 8.66 -14.00 20.41
C THR A 177 8.34 -13.17 19.16
N SER A 178 7.52 -13.69 18.25
CA SER A 178 7.03 -12.93 17.08
C SER A 178 6.38 -11.59 17.50
N SER A 179 5.61 -11.60 18.58
CA SER A 179 4.97 -10.41 19.12
C SER A 179 5.95 -9.35 19.63
N ASP A 180 7.13 -9.76 20.14
CA ASP A 180 8.16 -8.81 20.57
C ASP A 180 8.75 -8.06 19.37
N TYR A 181 9.05 -8.80 18.28
CA TYR A 181 9.52 -8.17 17.04
C TYR A 181 8.50 -7.22 16.45
N GLU A 182 7.20 -7.59 16.46
CA GLU A 182 6.11 -6.74 15.96
C GLU A 182 6.01 -5.40 16.67
N VAL A 183 6.37 -5.35 17.94
CA VAL A 183 6.33 -4.12 18.75
C VAL A 183 7.64 -3.35 18.72
N LEU A 184 8.78 -4.05 18.86
CA LEU A 184 10.11 -3.41 18.92
C LEU A 184 10.51 -2.76 17.58
N ILE A 185 10.15 -3.37 16.45
CA ILE A 185 10.56 -2.86 15.15
C ILE A 185 9.93 -1.48 14.87
N PRO A 186 8.62 -1.30 14.93
CA PRO A 186 8.03 0.02 14.72
C PRO A 186 8.44 1.04 15.79
N ALA A 187 8.54 0.61 17.05
CA ALA A 187 8.78 1.54 18.16
C ALA A 187 10.22 2.06 18.24
N LYS A 188 11.24 1.21 17.94
CA LYS A 188 12.65 1.57 18.22
C LYS A 188 13.60 1.41 17.04
N ILE A 189 13.23 0.64 16.01
CA ILE A 189 14.17 0.23 14.96
C ILE A 189 13.87 0.89 13.64
N TYR A 190 12.61 0.81 13.21
CA TYR A 190 12.13 1.36 11.95
C TYR A 190 10.71 1.94 12.12
N PRO A 191 10.58 3.21 12.58
CA PRO A 191 9.30 3.86 12.84
C PRO A 191 8.42 4.02 11.58
N GLU A 192 9.02 4.04 10.38
CA GLU A 192 8.31 4.14 9.10
C GLU A 192 7.60 2.82 8.71
N THR A 193 7.35 1.96 9.68
CA THR A 193 6.58 0.73 9.50
C THR A 193 5.09 1.04 9.50
N GLU A 194 4.40 0.75 8.40
CA GLU A 194 2.94 0.86 8.33
C GLU A 194 2.27 -0.41 8.86
N SER A 195 2.77 -1.55 8.44
CA SER A 195 2.31 -2.85 8.90
C SER A 195 3.46 -3.84 8.94
N ILE A 196 3.42 -4.75 9.90
CA ILE A 196 4.45 -5.77 10.09
C ILE A 196 3.81 -7.12 10.33
N SER A 197 4.44 -8.17 9.81
CA SER A 197 4.11 -9.54 10.11
C SER A 197 5.36 -10.30 10.47
N VAL A 198 5.31 -11.04 11.56
CA VAL A 198 6.43 -11.83 12.07
C VAL A 198 5.94 -13.25 12.35
N PHE A 199 6.67 -14.23 11.81
CA PHE A 199 6.34 -15.64 12.01
C PHE A 199 7.62 -16.48 12.17
N GLY A 200 7.49 -17.60 12.87
CA GLY A 200 8.60 -18.50 13.10
C GLY A 200 8.95 -19.32 11.86
N GLY A 201 10.20 -19.72 11.75
CA GLY A 201 10.63 -20.59 10.65
C GLY A 201 10.02 -21.98 10.70
N GLU A 202 9.49 -22.41 11.83
CA GLU A 202 8.74 -23.67 11.99
C GLU A 202 7.42 -23.69 11.21
N GLU A 203 6.86 -22.54 10.89
CA GLU A 203 5.63 -22.41 10.10
C GLU A 203 5.85 -22.61 8.59
N LEU A 204 7.11 -22.61 8.14
CA LEU A 204 7.47 -22.81 6.74
C LEU A 204 7.46 -24.29 6.33
N ILE A 205 7.29 -24.53 5.05
CA ILE A 205 7.41 -25.87 4.44
C ILE A 205 8.52 -25.83 3.38
N PRO A 206 9.70 -26.47 3.61
CA PRO A 206 10.10 -27.20 4.82
C PRO A 206 10.42 -26.27 6.01
N PRO A 207 10.26 -26.73 7.27
CA PRO A 207 10.53 -25.92 8.46
C PRO A 207 12.01 -25.49 8.54
N GLN A 208 12.24 -24.24 8.99
CA GLN A 208 13.56 -23.66 9.20
C GLN A 208 13.70 -23.20 10.65
N TYR A 209 14.09 -24.11 11.52
CA TYR A 209 14.23 -23.83 12.96
C TYR A 209 15.35 -22.81 13.26
N GLY A 210 15.19 -22.04 14.33
CA GLY A 210 16.13 -21.00 14.76
C GLY A 210 16.08 -19.71 13.92
N LYS A 211 15.11 -19.59 13.02
CA LYS A 211 14.89 -18.38 12.24
C LYS A 211 13.54 -17.75 12.56
N VAL A 212 13.51 -16.43 12.52
CA VAL A 212 12.28 -15.61 12.55
C VAL A 212 12.22 -14.81 11.26
N PHE A 213 11.11 -14.92 10.57
CA PHE A 213 10.87 -14.21 9.32
C PHE A 213 10.01 -12.98 9.58
N ILE A 214 10.47 -11.85 9.03
CA ILE A 214 9.88 -10.54 9.24
C ILE A 214 9.53 -9.97 7.88
N SER A 215 8.25 -9.66 7.66
CA SER A 215 7.77 -8.95 6.49
C SER A 215 7.23 -7.58 6.90
N ILE A 216 7.76 -6.51 6.31
CA ILE A 216 7.43 -5.13 6.69
C ILE A 216 6.86 -4.41 5.48
N LYS A 217 5.67 -3.82 5.63
CA LYS A 217 5.12 -2.83 4.72
C LYS A 217 5.61 -1.46 5.19
N PRO A 218 6.44 -0.76 4.41
CA PRO A 218 6.82 0.61 4.74
C PRO A 218 5.65 1.56 4.52
N ARG A 219 5.60 2.65 5.30
CA ARG A 219 4.60 3.72 5.14
C ARG A 219 4.75 4.43 3.79
N TYR A 220 5.98 4.60 3.34
CA TYR A 220 6.30 5.22 2.06
C TYR A 220 7.00 4.22 1.15
N GLY A 221 6.44 4.04 -0.06
CA GLY A 221 6.95 3.09 -1.06
C GLY A 221 6.40 1.68 -0.93
N ASP A 222 6.74 0.87 -1.92
CA ASP A 222 6.18 -0.48 -2.07
C ASP A 222 7.13 -1.59 -1.60
N PHE A 223 8.40 -1.27 -1.30
CA PHE A 223 9.38 -2.26 -0.85
C PHE A 223 10.51 -1.63 -0.04
N LEU A 224 11.17 -2.45 0.77
CA LEU A 224 12.38 -2.07 1.50
C LEU A 224 13.63 -2.31 0.66
N SER A 225 14.50 -1.31 0.56
CA SER A 225 15.80 -1.48 -0.08
C SER A 225 16.69 -2.44 0.74
N ASN A 226 17.66 -3.08 0.08
CA ASN A 226 18.60 -3.98 0.76
C ASN A 226 19.41 -3.26 1.86
N LEU A 227 19.72 -1.97 1.66
CA LEU A 227 20.40 -1.16 2.66
C LEU A 227 19.56 -1.00 3.93
N ILE A 228 18.27 -0.64 3.77
CA ILE A 228 17.33 -0.51 4.90
C ILE A 228 17.19 -1.85 5.63
N LYS A 229 17.04 -2.96 4.91
CA LYS A 229 16.97 -4.30 5.52
C LYS A 229 18.21 -4.63 6.34
N GLN A 230 19.40 -4.31 5.85
CA GLN A 230 20.64 -4.50 6.59
C GLN A 230 20.72 -3.60 7.84
N ASN A 231 20.31 -2.34 7.73
CA ASN A 231 20.24 -1.41 8.87
C ASN A 231 19.29 -1.93 9.95
N ILE A 232 18.10 -2.40 9.57
CA ILE A 232 17.16 -3.02 10.50
C ILE A 232 17.78 -4.24 11.17
N LYS A 233 18.40 -5.16 10.40
CA LYS A 233 19.09 -6.34 10.96
C LYS A 233 20.20 -5.94 11.94
N THR A 234 20.97 -4.90 11.64
CA THR A 234 22.06 -4.43 12.51
C THR A 234 21.51 -3.85 13.81
N LYS A 235 20.46 -3.04 13.76
CA LYS A 235 19.80 -2.51 14.96
C LYS A 235 19.13 -3.63 15.78
N LEU A 236 18.52 -4.62 15.12
CA LEU A 236 17.90 -5.79 15.78
C LEU A 236 18.88 -6.63 16.60
N LYS A 237 20.16 -6.70 16.21
CA LYS A 237 21.18 -7.46 16.96
C LYS A 237 21.27 -7.03 18.42
N LYS A 238 20.99 -5.76 18.74
CA LYS A 238 20.99 -5.24 20.11
C LYS A 238 19.90 -5.89 20.99
N TYR A 239 18.80 -6.31 20.39
CA TYR A 239 17.60 -6.84 21.06
C TYR A 239 17.45 -8.35 20.88
N SER A 240 18.14 -8.95 19.90
CA SER A 240 18.01 -10.37 19.57
C SER A 240 18.69 -11.25 20.60
N VAL A 241 18.07 -12.39 20.89
CA VAL A 241 18.63 -13.43 21.76
C VAL A 241 19.48 -14.39 20.94
N ALA A 242 20.56 -14.92 21.56
CA ALA A 242 21.42 -15.91 20.93
C ALA A 242 20.62 -17.15 20.48
N GLY A 243 20.86 -17.61 19.26
CA GLY A 243 20.18 -18.77 18.68
C GLY A 243 18.96 -18.44 17.81
N ILE A 244 18.49 -17.18 17.76
CA ILE A 244 17.41 -16.74 16.88
C ILE A 244 18.00 -15.78 15.84
N VAL A 245 17.81 -16.12 14.56
CA VAL A 245 18.29 -15.31 13.43
C VAL A 245 17.11 -14.63 12.73
N PRO A 246 16.97 -13.30 12.83
CA PRO A 246 15.93 -12.59 12.10
C PRO A 246 16.27 -12.48 10.62
N GLU A 247 15.34 -12.84 9.74
CA GLU A 247 15.41 -12.67 8.29
C GLU A 247 14.28 -11.77 7.81
N ILE A 248 14.63 -10.71 7.06
CA ILE A 248 13.65 -9.79 6.49
C ILE A 248 13.31 -10.25 5.09
N LEU A 249 12.05 -10.64 4.89
CA LEU A 249 11.52 -11.06 3.61
C LEU A 249 11.13 -9.88 2.72
N ASP A 250 11.14 -10.13 1.41
CA ASP A 250 10.51 -9.21 0.46
C ASP A 250 9.00 -9.24 0.62
N LEU A 251 8.40 -8.05 0.59
CA LEU A 251 6.96 -7.89 0.62
C LEU A 251 6.33 -8.53 -0.62
N LYS A 252 5.36 -9.38 -0.39
CA LYS A 252 4.55 -10.02 -1.43
C LYS A 252 3.15 -9.42 -1.39
N TYR A 253 2.66 -8.99 -2.54
CA TYR A 253 1.33 -8.40 -2.67
C TYR A 253 0.32 -9.38 -3.26
N LEU A 254 -0.88 -9.41 -2.70
CA LEU A 254 -2.08 -9.90 -3.32
C LEU A 254 -2.93 -8.69 -3.72
N TYR A 255 -2.88 -8.36 -4.99
CA TYR A 255 -3.68 -7.26 -5.53
C TYR A 255 -5.12 -7.70 -5.75
N ILE A 256 -6.04 -6.84 -5.34
CA ILE A 256 -7.45 -7.01 -5.63
C ILE A 256 -7.85 -5.97 -6.67
N GLU A 257 -8.29 -6.45 -7.83
CA GLU A 257 -8.84 -5.63 -8.89
C GLU A 257 -10.38 -5.75 -8.87
N VAL A 258 -11.04 -4.63 -8.97
CA VAL A 258 -12.50 -4.53 -8.89
C VAL A 258 -13.07 -4.06 -10.22
N ASN A 259 -14.11 -4.73 -10.68
CA ASN A 259 -14.92 -4.27 -11.80
C ASN A 259 -16.37 -4.12 -11.33
N SER A 260 -16.84 -2.88 -11.27
CA SER A 260 -18.14 -2.52 -10.73
C SER A 260 -18.96 -1.73 -11.75
N ASN A 261 -20.16 -2.22 -12.05
CA ASN A 261 -21.18 -1.46 -12.75
C ASN A 261 -22.11 -0.83 -11.70
N ILE A 262 -22.09 0.49 -11.64
CA ILE A 262 -22.78 1.27 -10.60
C ILE A 262 -23.98 1.96 -11.23
N TYR A 263 -25.16 1.56 -10.79
CA TYR A 263 -26.43 2.12 -11.26
C TYR A 263 -26.78 3.36 -10.44
N TYR A 264 -27.13 4.43 -11.12
CA TYR A 264 -27.42 5.69 -10.45
C TYR A 264 -28.60 6.42 -11.10
N ASN A 265 -29.33 7.18 -10.29
CA ASN A 265 -30.41 8.04 -10.75
C ASN A 265 -29.82 9.38 -11.24
N SER A 266 -29.91 9.61 -12.55
CA SER A 266 -29.38 10.83 -13.19
C SER A 266 -30.06 12.12 -12.74
N ASN A 267 -31.29 12.05 -12.20
CA ASN A 267 -32.01 13.22 -11.72
C ASN A 267 -31.53 13.70 -10.34
N SER A 268 -30.90 12.79 -9.56
CA SER A 268 -30.42 13.10 -8.22
C SER A 268 -28.88 13.32 -8.19
N ALA A 269 -28.18 13.05 -9.29
CA ALA A 269 -26.74 13.20 -9.40
C ALA A 269 -26.35 14.51 -10.09
N PRO A 270 -25.38 15.27 -9.55
CA PRO A 270 -24.85 16.46 -10.22
C PRO A 270 -24.19 16.15 -11.58
N SER A 271 -23.40 15.08 -11.64
CA SER A 271 -22.85 14.49 -12.87
C SER A 271 -22.32 13.08 -12.58
N SER A 272 -22.24 12.23 -13.59
CA SER A 272 -21.67 10.88 -13.46
C SER A 272 -20.20 10.89 -13.05
N SER A 273 -19.42 11.85 -13.58
CA SER A 273 -18.00 11.99 -13.25
C SER A 273 -17.78 12.41 -11.78
N TYR A 274 -18.63 13.27 -11.24
CA TYR A 274 -18.58 13.66 -9.83
C TYR A 274 -18.81 12.46 -8.91
N VAL A 275 -19.87 11.68 -9.16
CA VAL A 275 -20.18 10.48 -8.36
C VAL A 275 -19.06 9.43 -8.47
N SER A 276 -18.52 9.22 -9.68
CA SER A 276 -17.39 8.32 -9.90
C SER A 276 -16.14 8.75 -9.10
N THR A 277 -15.85 10.05 -9.03
CA THR A 277 -14.73 10.57 -8.24
C THR A 277 -14.94 10.35 -6.75
N LEU A 278 -16.15 10.57 -6.22
CA LEU A 278 -16.49 10.31 -4.83
C LEU A 278 -16.32 8.82 -4.48
N ILE A 279 -16.77 7.94 -5.37
CA ILE A 279 -16.61 6.49 -5.19
C ILE A 279 -15.13 6.14 -5.11
N GLN A 280 -14.31 6.62 -6.04
CA GLN A 280 -12.86 6.36 -6.02
C GLN A 280 -12.21 6.86 -4.73
N GLN A 281 -12.57 8.07 -4.27
CA GLN A 281 -12.06 8.62 -3.01
C GLN A 281 -12.48 7.78 -1.79
N ASN A 282 -13.74 7.33 -1.72
CA ASN A 282 -14.22 6.52 -0.61
C ASN A 282 -13.62 5.12 -0.61
N VAL A 283 -13.45 4.53 -1.81
CA VAL A 283 -12.76 3.25 -1.99
C VAL A 283 -11.28 3.38 -1.60
N GLN A 284 -10.63 4.51 -1.93
CA GLN A 284 -9.27 4.80 -1.48
C GLN A 284 -9.18 4.87 0.05
N LYS A 285 -10.05 5.63 0.69
CA LYS A 285 -10.12 5.71 2.16
C LYS A 285 -10.37 4.34 2.80
N TYR A 286 -11.22 3.50 2.19
CA TYR A 286 -11.46 2.15 2.68
C TYR A 286 -10.21 1.27 2.54
N SER A 287 -9.45 1.40 1.44
CA SER A 287 -8.19 0.66 1.24
C SER A 287 -7.12 1.02 2.28
N GLU A 288 -7.09 2.27 2.71
CA GLU A 288 -6.16 2.80 3.71
C GLU A 288 -6.66 2.60 5.16
N SER A 289 -7.86 2.07 5.33
CA SER A 289 -8.42 1.83 6.66
C SER A 289 -7.67 0.75 7.43
N ASN A 290 -7.68 0.81 8.75
CA ASN A 290 -7.10 -0.20 9.63
C ASN A 290 -7.68 -1.62 9.44
N GLU A 291 -8.78 -1.76 8.69
CA GLU A 291 -9.34 -3.07 8.36
C GLU A 291 -8.56 -3.76 7.23
N LEU A 292 -8.13 -3.02 6.21
CA LEU A 292 -7.42 -3.55 5.04
C LEU A 292 -5.92 -3.32 5.07
N ASN A 293 -5.46 -2.19 5.61
CA ASN A 293 -4.07 -1.79 5.60
C ASN A 293 -3.25 -2.50 6.68
N LYS A 294 -3.29 -3.84 6.68
CA LYS A 294 -2.52 -4.69 7.59
C LYS A 294 -2.32 -6.08 7.02
N TYR A 295 -1.33 -6.81 7.54
CA TYR A 295 -1.21 -8.24 7.26
C TYR A 295 -2.38 -9.03 7.86
N GLY A 296 -2.76 -10.13 7.20
CA GLY A 296 -3.92 -10.92 7.60
C GLY A 296 -5.26 -10.19 7.44
N ALA A 297 -5.28 -9.08 6.71
CA ALA A 297 -6.50 -8.36 6.42
C ALA A 297 -7.50 -9.22 5.63
N ARG A 298 -8.78 -8.91 5.78
CA ARG A 298 -9.85 -9.56 5.05
C ARG A 298 -10.68 -8.53 4.32
N LEU A 299 -10.69 -8.60 2.99
CA LEU A 299 -11.67 -7.86 2.20
C LEU A 299 -13.03 -8.53 2.40
N LYS A 300 -13.94 -7.86 3.09
CA LYS A 300 -15.33 -8.29 3.27
C LYS A 300 -16.16 -7.69 2.14
N TYR A 301 -16.62 -8.54 1.25
CA TYR A 301 -17.34 -8.12 0.05
C TYR A 301 -18.58 -7.25 0.36
N SER A 302 -19.40 -7.65 1.33
CA SER A 302 -20.58 -6.88 1.72
C SER A 302 -20.25 -5.47 2.25
N LYS A 303 -19.16 -5.33 3.01
CA LYS A 303 -18.70 -3.99 3.46
C LYS A 303 -18.20 -3.15 2.29
N PHE A 304 -17.48 -3.77 1.37
CA PHE A 304 -16.98 -3.08 0.18
C PHE A 304 -18.12 -2.55 -0.69
N LEU A 305 -19.16 -3.37 -0.94
CA LEU A 305 -20.36 -2.94 -1.64
C LEU A 305 -21.03 -1.75 -0.93
N LYS A 306 -21.12 -1.83 0.40
CA LYS A 306 -21.69 -0.75 1.21
C LYS A 306 -20.90 0.57 1.07
N VAL A 307 -19.58 0.51 1.00
CA VAL A 307 -18.73 1.70 0.76
C VAL A 307 -19.06 2.34 -0.59
N ILE A 308 -19.33 1.55 -1.63
CA ILE A 308 -19.75 2.07 -2.93
C ILE A 308 -21.15 2.68 -2.84
N ASP A 309 -22.12 1.95 -2.27
CA ASP A 309 -23.52 2.38 -2.20
C ASP A 309 -23.71 3.65 -1.35
N GLU A 310 -22.97 3.79 -0.26
CA GLU A 310 -23.01 4.96 0.63
C GLU A 310 -22.18 6.17 0.12
N SER A 311 -21.50 6.03 -1.03
CA SER A 311 -20.69 7.12 -1.57
C SER A 311 -21.51 8.32 -2.02
N HIS A 312 -22.74 8.11 -2.49
CA HIS A 312 -23.66 9.19 -2.87
C HIS A 312 -25.11 8.67 -2.90
N ASP A 313 -26.06 9.51 -2.46
CA ASP A 313 -27.50 9.17 -2.40
C ASP A 313 -28.15 8.86 -3.76
N SER A 314 -27.52 9.23 -4.87
CA SER A 314 -28.00 8.91 -6.20
C SER A 314 -27.75 7.46 -6.62
N ILE A 315 -26.90 6.73 -5.92
CA ILE A 315 -26.56 5.35 -6.24
C ILE A 315 -27.74 4.46 -5.81
N THR A 316 -28.26 3.67 -6.75
CA THR A 316 -29.39 2.78 -6.50
C THR A 316 -28.94 1.35 -6.26
N SER A 317 -27.90 0.90 -6.95
CA SER A 317 -27.29 -0.42 -6.76
C SER A 317 -25.92 -0.51 -7.42
N ASN A 318 -25.16 -1.55 -7.09
CA ASN A 318 -23.94 -1.89 -7.79
C ASN A 318 -23.84 -3.39 -8.09
N ILE A 319 -23.25 -3.74 -9.22
CA ILE A 319 -22.89 -5.12 -9.58
C ILE A 319 -21.37 -5.18 -9.67
N THR A 320 -20.76 -5.77 -8.67
CA THR A 320 -19.31 -5.76 -8.49
C THR A 320 -18.72 -7.15 -8.61
N THR A 321 -17.66 -7.29 -9.37
CA THR A 321 -16.86 -8.51 -9.48
C THR A 321 -15.45 -8.26 -8.98
N ILE A 322 -14.86 -9.25 -8.32
CA ILE A 322 -13.52 -9.18 -7.74
C ILE A 322 -12.59 -10.13 -8.49
N GLN A 323 -11.38 -9.69 -8.75
CA GLN A 323 -10.30 -10.46 -9.32
C GLN A 323 -9.06 -10.34 -8.45
N MET A 324 -8.42 -11.47 -8.16
CA MET A 324 -7.13 -11.51 -7.48
C MET A 324 -6.01 -11.48 -8.51
N ARG A 325 -4.95 -10.73 -8.23
CA ARG A 325 -3.74 -10.68 -9.05
C ARG A 325 -2.50 -10.79 -8.18
N ARG A 326 -1.51 -11.53 -8.68
CA ARG A 326 -0.15 -11.55 -8.15
C ARG A 326 0.86 -11.35 -9.25
N ASP A 327 1.94 -10.66 -8.92
CA ASP A 327 3.06 -10.43 -9.82
C ASP A 327 4.13 -11.50 -9.53
N LEU A 328 4.30 -12.43 -10.47
CA LEU A 328 5.33 -13.47 -10.41
C LEU A 328 6.66 -12.88 -10.90
N LYS A 329 7.64 -12.79 -10.02
CA LYS A 329 9.00 -12.35 -10.37
C LYS A 329 9.72 -13.45 -11.15
N ILE A 330 10.38 -13.08 -12.23
CA ILE A 330 11.00 -14.00 -13.17
C ILE A 330 12.49 -13.77 -13.24
N THR A 331 13.23 -14.87 -13.27
CA THR A 331 14.64 -14.88 -13.65
C THR A 331 14.73 -15.13 -15.16
N SER A 332 15.06 -14.09 -15.94
CA SER A 332 15.16 -14.20 -17.39
C SER A 332 16.36 -15.05 -17.81
N ASN A 333 16.23 -15.77 -18.92
CA ASN A 333 17.26 -16.61 -19.51
C ASN A 333 17.77 -17.75 -18.59
N ALA A 334 16.90 -18.27 -17.73
CA ALA A 334 17.21 -19.39 -16.85
C ALA A 334 16.07 -20.41 -16.87
N LEU A 335 16.42 -21.69 -16.77
CA LEU A 335 15.46 -22.78 -16.61
C LEU A 335 15.08 -22.88 -15.14
N VAL A 336 13.90 -22.36 -14.76
CA VAL A 336 13.47 -22.24 -13.37
C VAL A 336 12.05 -22.78 -13.23
N GLU A 337 11.79 -23.47 -12.13
CA GLU A 337 10.45 -23.82 -11.67
C GLU A 337 9.86 -22.65 -10.86
N TYR A 338 8.59 -22.33 -11.10
CA TYR A 338 7.92 -21.26 -10.40
C TYR A 338 6.69 -21.78 -9.65
N SER A 339 6.52 -21.33 -8.41
CA SER A 339 5.32 -21.58 -7.63
C SER A 339 4.76 -20.27 -7.09
N ILE A 340 3.46 -20.06 -7.25
CA ILE A 340 2.75 -18.88 -6.78
C ILE A 340 1.48 -19.27 -6.04
N GLY A 341 1.36 -18.87 -4.77
CA GLY A 341 0.19 -19.12 -3.94
C GLY A 341 -0.63 -17.85 -3.74
N PHE A 342 -1.93 -17.94 -3.88
CA PHE A 342 -2.87 -16.84 -3.64
C PHE A 342 -3.51 -16.91 -2.25
N GLY A 343 -3.40 -18.05 -1.57
CA GLY A 343 -3.98 -18.26 -0.24
C GLY A 343 -5.51 -18.24 -0.20
N ASN A 344 -6.15 -18.18 -1.36
CA ASN A 344 -7.60 -18.17 -1.52
C ASN A 344 -8.00 -19.15 -2.62
N GLU A 345 -9.15 -19.79 -2.47
CA GLU A 345 -9.67 -20.71 -3.49
C GLU A 345 -10.00 -19.95 -4.78
N PHE A 346 -9.70 -20.57 -5.94
CA PHE A 346 -10.09 -20.04 -7.23
C PHE A 346 -11.49 -20.51 -7.64
N TYR A 347 -12.23 -19.65 -8.30
CA TYR A 347 -13.48 -19.96 -8.94
C TYR A 347 -13.26 -20.55 -10.33
N ILE A 348 -13.81 -21.72 -10.58
CA ILE A 348 -13.81 -22.34 -11.91
C ILE A 348 -15.04 -21.86 -12.68
N LYS A 349 -14.84 -20.92 -13.57
CA LYS A 349 -15.90 -20.36 -14.42
C LYS A 349 -16.28 -21.32 -15.54
N SER A 350 -15.28 -22.02 -16.09
CA SER A 350 -15.44 -22.91 -17.25
C SER A 350 -14.61 -24.18 -17.09
N MET A 351 -15.23 -25.33 -17.30
CA MET A 351 -14.55 -26.62 -17.38
C MET A 351 -13.69 -26.76 -18.65
N ASN A 352 -13.94 -25.94 -19.66
CA ASN A 352 -13.12 -25.90 -20.88
C ASN A 352 -11.80 -25.14 -20.70
N GLY A 353 -11.58 -24.58 -19.50
CA GLY A 353 -10.38 -23.85 -19.15
C GLY A 353 -10.54 -22.33 -19.25
N TYR A 354 -9.39 -21.64 -19.26
CA TYR A 354 -9.26 -20.18 -19.31
C TYR A 354 -9.81 -19.47 -18.06
N ASN A 355 -9.74 -20.11 -16.89
CA ASN A 355 -10.13 -19.51 -15.62
C ASN A 355 -9.03 -18.61 -15.05
N ILE A 356 -7.75 -18.96 -15.29
CA ILE A 356 -6.57 -18.16 -14.93
C ILE A 356 -6.10 -17.39 -16.15
N LYS A 357 -5.66 -16.17 -15.92
CA LYS A 357 -5.16 -15.25 -16.95
C LYS A 357 -3.78 -14.72 -16.58
N THR A 358 -2.90 -14.60 -17.58
CA THR A 358 -1.58 -13.99 -17.37
C THR A 358 -1.35 -12.83 -18.31
N SER A 359 -0.38 -11.97 -17.98
CA SER A 359 0.19 -11.05 -18.97
C SER A 359 1.01 -11.81 -20.01
N ALA A 360 1.25 -11.18 -21.16
CA ALA A 360 2.11 -11.73 -22.21
C ALA A 360 3.56 -11.87 -21.75
N PHE A 361 4.22 -12.93 -22.20
CA PHE A 361 5.65 -13.15 -21.99
C PHE A 361 6.25 -13.99 -23.13
N ARG A 362 7.57 -14.05 -23.22
CA ARG A 362 8.28 -14.83 -24.22
C ARG A 362 9.02 -15.99 -23.61
N VAL A 363 8.94 -17.13 -24.27
CA VAL A 363 9.58 -18.39 -23.86
C VAL A 363 10.60 -18.78 -24.93
N ASP A 364 11.69 -19.37 -24.49
CA ASP A 364 12.71 -19.91 -25.38
C ASP A 364 12.13 -20.98 -26.30
N GLY A 365 12.51 -20.92 -27.60
CA GLY A 365 12.00 -21.81 -28.63
C GLY A 365 10.61 -21.45 -29.19
N ILE A 366 9.96 -20.37 -28.70
CA ILE A 366 8.65 -19.91 -29.22
C ILE A 366 8.79 -18.47 -29.70
N GLY A 367 8.54 -18.26 -31.01
CA GLY A 367 8.75 -16.95 -31.68
C GLY A 367 7.67 -15.89 -31.43
N SER A 368 6.57 -16.24 -30.76
CA SER A 368 5.45 -15.35 -30.46
C SER A 368 5.29 -15.11 -28.95
N ASP A 369 4.57 -14.06 -28.59
CA ASP A 369 4.14 -13.85 -27.22
C ASP A 369 3.14 -14.95 -26.81
N VAL A 370 3.32 -15.47 -25.60
CA VAL A 370 2.50 -16.54 -25.04
C VAL A 370 1.88 -16.12 -23.72
N TYR A 371 0.84 -16.85 -23.36
CA TYR A 371 0.07 -16.70 -22.12
C TYR A 371 -0.09 -18.05 -21.44
N ILE A 372 -0.24 -18.07 -20.13
CA ILE A 372 -0.62 -19.26 -19.37
C ILE A 372 -2.10 -19.23 -19.07
N SER A 373 -2.74 -20.38 -19.24
CA SER A 373 -4.06 -20.65 -18.69
C SER A 373 -4.16 -22.10 -18.23
N ASP A 374 -5.33 -22.47 -17.77
CA ASP A 374 -5.62 -23.72 -17.07
C ASP A 374 -6.73 -24.51 -17.77
N ILE A 375 -6.73 -25.83 -17.56
CA ILE A 375 -7.87 -26.72 -17.83
C ILE A 375 -8.14 -27.49 -16.54
N PRO A 376 -9.34 -27.35 -15.95
CA PRO A 376 -9.71 -28.11 -14.77
C PRO A 376 -9.79 -29.62 -15.05
N ASN A 377 -9.34 -30.41 -14.07
CA ASN A 377 -9.57 -31.84 -14.07
C ASN A 377 -11.01 -32.15 -13.64
N THR A 378 -11.40 -33.39 -13.79
CA THR A 378 -12.77 -33.89 -13.41
C THR A 378 -13.06 -33.76 -11.92
N ASP A 379 -12.02 -33.70 -11.08
CA ASP A 379 -12.13 -33.51 -9.63
C ASP A 379 -12.52 -32.07 -9.22
N GLN A 380 -12.40 -31.10 -10.15
CA GLN A 380 -12.61 -29.67 -9.90
C GLN A 380 -11.76 -29.07 -8.76
N GLU A 381 -10.80 -29.81 -8.24
CA GLU A 381 -9.83 -29.33 -7.23
C GLU A 381 -8.48 -29.01 -7.83
N THR A 382 -8.13 -29.74 -8.91
CA THR A 382 -6.85 -29.59 -9.61
C THR A 382 -7.04 -29.32 -11.10
N GLY A 383 -5.99 -28.87 -11.78
CA GLY A 383 -5.98 -28.65 -13.21
C GLY A 383 -4.59 -28.65 -13.81
N GLU A 384 -4.54 -28.74 -15.12
CA GLU A 384 -3.31 -28.70 -15.92
C GLU A 384 -3.12 -27.30 -16.51
N LEU A 385 -1.88 -26.82 -16.53
CA LEU A 385 -1.53 -25.55 -17.16
C LEU A 385 -1.05 -25.76 -18.60
N PHE A 386 -1.42 -24.82 -19.46
CA PHE A 386 -0.97 -24.80 -20.86
C PHE A 386 -0.55 -23.41 -21.31
N LEU A 387 0.33 -23.36 -22.32
CA LEU A 387 0.68 -22.15 -23.05
C LEU A 387 -0.21 -21.99 -24.26
N PHE A 388 -0.68 -20.78 -24.49
CA PHE A 388 -1.39 -20.43 -25.71
C PHE A 388 -0.90 -19.10 -26.25
N SER A 389 -1.11 -18.87 -27.53
CA SER A 389 -0.83 -17.62 -28.22
C SER A 389 -2.07 -17.11 -28.92
N VAL A 390 -2.15 -15.79 -29.09
CA VAL A 390 -3.20 -15.13 -29.87
C VAL A 390 -2.52 -14.57 -31.13
N PRO A 391 -2.70 -15.22 -32.31
CA PRO A 391 -1.86 -14.98 -33.48
C PRO A 391 -2.01 -13.58 -34.09
N ASN A 392 -3.14 -12.92 -33.96
CA ASN A 392 -3.43 -11.61 -34.53
C ASN A 392 -4.32 -10.74 -33.63
N ILE A 393 -4.17 -9.43 -33.73
CA ILE A 393 -5.03 -8.42 -33.08
C ILE A 393 -6.52 -8.66 -33.40
N ASN A 394 -6.83 -9.17 -34.58
CA ASN A 394 -8.18 -9.44 -35.04
C ASN A 394 -8.63 -10.89 -34.85
N SER A 395 -7.74 -11.78 -34.38
CA SER A 395 -8.08 -13.17 -34.10
C SER A 395 -8.44 -13.33 -32.63
N THR A 396 -9.68 -13.69 -32.38
CA THR A 396 -10.21 -13.93 -31.02
C THR A 396 -10.03 -15.37 -30.57
N SER A 397 -9.55 -16.26 -31.45
CA SER A 397 -9.35 -17.66 -31.13
C SER A 397 -7.96 -17.92 -30.61
N PRO A 398 -7.81 -18.32 -29.34
CA PRO A 398 -6.52 -18.69 -28.78
C PRO A 398 -6.02 -20.00 -29.39
N PHE A 399 -4.73 -20.07 -29.65
CA PHE A 399 -4.07 -21.27 -30.19
C PHE A 399 -3.19 -21.88 -29.10
N ILE A 400 -3.43 -23.14 -28.74
CA ILE A 400 -2.62 -23.84 -27.72
C ILE A 400 -1.27 -24.20 -28.32
N VAL A 401 -0.20 -23.67 -27.74
CA VAL A 401 1.17 -23.89 -28.16
C VAL A 401 1.77 -25.13 -27.48
N LYS A 402 1.55 -25.27 -26.16
CA LYS A 402 2.12 -26.36 -25.37
C LYS A 402 1.20 -26.70 -24.18
N ARG A 403 0.93 -27.99 -23.98
CA ARG A 403 0.23 -28.52 -22.79
C ARG A 403 1.23 -29.02 -21.74
N GLY A 404 0.77 -29.26 -20.51
CA GLY A 404 1.58 -29.90 -19.48
C GLY A 404 2.72 -29.03 -18.96
N ILE A 405 2.57 -27.71 -18.97
CA ILE A 405 3.60 -26.80 -18.47
C ILE A 405 3.59 -26.63 -16.94
N GLY A 406 2.62 -27.20 -16.27
CA GLY A 406 2.47 -27.11 -14.82
C GLY A 406 1.11 -27.56 -14.35
N THR A 407 0.83 -27.32 -13.08
CA THR A 407 -0.40 -27.71 -12.39
C THR A 407 -0.98 -26.54 -11.62
N ILE A 408 -2.29 -26.55 -11.44
CA ILE A 408 -3.01 -25.64 -10.56
C ILE A 408 -3.80 -26.44 -9.52
N ASN A 409 -3.81 -25.97 -8.30
CA ASN A 409 -4.70 -26.43 -7.25
C ASN A 409 -5.68 -25.30 -6.92
N TYR A 410 -6.93 -25.43 -7.35
CA TYR A 410 -7.94 -24.38 -7.18
C TYR A 410 -8.33 -24.20 -5.71
N LYS A 411 -8.39 -25.29 -4.94
CA LYS A 411 -8.78 -25.27 -3.52
C LYS A 411 -7.74 -24.59 -2.63
N LYS A 412 -6.45 -24.85 -2.91
CA LYS A 412 -5.34 -24.20 -2.17
C LYS A 412 -4.96 -22.84 -2.76
N GLY A 413 -5.40 -22.51 -3.97
CA GLY A 413 -5.01 -21.31 -4.67
C GLY A 413 -3.52 -21.31 -5.05
N ILE A 414 -2.96 -22.45 -5.46
CA ILE A 414 -1.54 -22.60 -5.79
C ILE A 414 -1.40 -22.96 -7.27
N ILE A 415 -0.50 -22.25 -7.94
CA ILE A 415 -0.11 -22.48 -9.33
C ILE A 415 1.38 -22.86 -9.33
N THR A 416 1.71 -24.01 -9.90
CA THR A 416 3.09 -24.48 -10.06
C THR A 416 3.39 -24.64 -11.54
N ILE A 417 4.46 -23.97 -12.01
CA ILE A 417 4.91 -23.99 -13.38
C ILE A 417 6.20 -24.81 -13.41
N ASN A 418 6.20 -25.89 -14.22
CA ASN A 418 7.40 -26.73 -14.40
C ASN A 418 8.58 -25.91 -14.94
N PRO A 419 9.82 -26.39 -14.81
CA PRO A 419 10.98 -25.65 -15.27
C PRO A 419 10.81 -25.15 -16.69
N ILE A 420 10.88 -23.83 -16.85
CA ILE A 420 10.69 -23.13 -18.13
C ILE A 420 11.71 -21.98 -18.25
N ASN A 421 12.26 -21.80 -19.46
CA ASN A 421 13.17 -20.69 -19.75
C ASN A 421 12.36 -19.51 -20.31
N ILE A 422 12.19 -18.46 -19.50
CA ILE A 422 11.47 -17.25 -19.86
C ILE A 422 12.47 -16.18 -20.30
N LEU A 423 12.28 -15.62 -21.48
CA LEU A 423 13.19 -14.63 -22.07
C LEU A 423 12.82 -13.21 -21.66
N SER A 424 11.53 -12.87 -21.68
CA SER A 424 11.04 -11.54 -21.33
C SER A 424 9.60 -11.59 -20.84
N GLY A 425 9.22 -10.55 -20.10
CA GLY A 425 7.86 -10.33 -19.58
C GLY A 425 7.61 -8.83 -19.41
N LYS A 426 6.60 -8.47 -18.63
CA LYS A 426 6.32 -7.09 -18.24
C LYS A 426 7.42 -6.61 -17.29
N THR A 427 7.89 -5.37 -17.47
CA THR A 427 8.85 -4.76 -16.55
C THR A 427 8.11 -3.90 -15.52
N LYS A 428 8.37 -4.14 -14.25
CA LYS A 428 7.89 -3.33 -13.12
C LYS A 428 9.04 -3.14 -12.14
N ASP A 429 9.32 -1.90 -11.76
CA ASP A 429 10.40 -1.54 -10.81
C ASP A 429 11.77 -2.15 -11.17
N GLY A 430 12.09 -2.19 -12.46
CA GLY A 430 13.33 -2.77 -12.98
C GLY A 430 13.39 -4.30 -12.94
N GLN A 431 12.33 -4.97 -12.54
CA GLN A 431 12.24 -6.44 -12.53
C GLN A 431 11.29 -6.95 -13.61
N THR A 432 11.63 -8.11 -14.18
CA THR A 432 10.74 -8.80 -15.11
C THR A 432 9.70 -9.58 -14.31
N ILE A 433 8.43 -9.36 -14.61
CA ILE A 433 7.29 -10.01 -13.95
C ILE A 433 6.32 -10.60 -14.97
N ILE A 434 5.57 -11.61 -14.54
CA ILE A 434 4.32 -12.05 -15.17
C ILE A 434 3.18 -11.77 -14.17
N GLU A 435 2.20 -11.00 -14.61
CA GLU A 435 0.98 -10.82 -13.84
C GLU A 435 0.12 -12.06 -13.99
N VAL A 436 -0.30 -12.64 -12.88
CA VAL A 436 -1.18 -13.81 -12.86
C VAL A 436 -2.46 -13.41 -12.14
N SER A 437 -3.60 -13.60 -12.76
CA SER A 437 -4.91 -13.25 -12.20
C SER A 437 -5.90 -14.39 -12.30
N GLY A 438 -6.79 -14.43 -11.30
CA GLY A 438 -7.89 -15.39 -11.24
C GLY A 438 -9.01 -14.87 -10.34
N CYS A 439 -10.22 -15.35 -10.56
CA CYS A 439 -11.37 -14.99 -9.72
C CYS A 439 -11.33 -15.80 -8.42
N PRO A 440 -11.58 -15.19 -7.25
CA PRO A 440 -11.77 -15.94 -6.02
C PRO A 440 -13.10 -16.70 -6.05
N LYS A 441 -13.14 -17.85 -5.42
CA LYS A 441 -14.39 -18.63 -5.26
C LYS A 441 -15.36 -17.96 -4.29
N SER A 442 -14.83 -17.43 -3.23
CA SER A 442 -15.55 -16.52 -2.33
C SER A 442 -15.24 -15.08 -2.70
N ASN A 443 -16.23 -14.20 -2.72
CA ASN A 443 -15.99 -12.77 -2.92
C ASN A 443 -15.27 -12.13 -1.71
N ASP A 444 -15.24 -12.79 -0.56
CA ASP A 444 -14.35 -12.41 0.54
C ASP A 444 -12.93 -12.91 0.26
N VAL A 445 -11.96 -12.04 0.31
CA VAL A 445 -10.54 -12.38 0.08
C VAL A 445 -9.75 -12.15 1.36
N ILE A 446 -8.91 -13.13 1.70
CA ILE A 446 -8.12 -13.13 2.93
C ILE A 446 -6.64 -12.91 2.57
N GLY A 447 -5.99 -11.95 3.22
CA GLY A 447 -4.54 -11.81 3.22
C GLY A 447 -3.90 -12.86 4.14
N LEU A 448 -2.70 -13.31 3.81
CA LEU A 448 -1.92 -14.23 4.64
C LEU A 448 -0.88 -13.47 5.48
N GLN A 449 -0.20 -14.19 6.37
CA GLN A 449 0.88 -13.62 7.19
C GLN A 449 2.05 -13.08 6.34
N ASP A 450 2.37 -13.74 5.22
CA ASP A 450 3.45 -13.35 4.31
C ASP A 450 2.93 -12.69 3.01
N LEU A 451 1.63 -12.43 2.91
CA LEU A 451 0.98 -11.92 1.72
C LEU A 451 0.08 -10.72 2.05
N TYR A 452 0.56 -9.53 1.74
CA TYR A 452 -0.15 -8.29 2.00
C TYR A 452 -1.25 -8.07 0.96
N LEU A 453 -2.48 -7.85 1.44
CA LEU A 453 -3.62 -7.58 0.59
C LEU A 453 -3.68 -6.10 0.24
N GLN A 454 -3.71 -5.77 -1.04
CA GLN A 454 -3.80 -4.40 -1.54
C GLN A 454 -4.90 -4.26 -2.58
N LEU A 455 -5.77 -3.28 -2.39
CA LEU A 455 -6.77 -2.92 -3.38
C LEU A 455 -6.11 -2.08 -4.49
N ASP A 456 -6.13 -2.59 -5.72
CA ASP A 456 -5.52 -1.92 -6.88
C ASP A 456 -6.57 -1.06 -7.59
N ILE A 457 -6.74 0.18 -7.12
CA ILE A 457 -7.73 1.12 -7.66
C ILE A 457 -7.35 1.56 -9.07
N GLY A 458 -6.06 1.67 -9.36
CA GLY A 458 -5.57 2.10 -10.69
C GLY A 458 -5.92 1.11 -11.81
N ASN A 459 -6.01 -0.18 -11.50
CA ASN A 459 -6.43 -1.23 -12.42
C ASN A 459 -7.88 -1.68 -12.20
N SER A 460 -8.61 -1.04 -11.28
CA SER A 460 -10.03 -1.27 -11.06
C SER A 460 -10.89 -0.38 -11.96
N LYS A 461 -12.10 -0.84 -12.26
CA LYS A 461 -13.04 -0.14 -13.11
C LYS A 461 -14.35 0.12 -12.36
N PHE A 462 -14.81 1.36 -12.42
CA PHE A 462 -16.08 1.81 -11.85
C PHE A 462 -16.91 2.48 -12.95
N ASP A 463 -17.77 1.69 -13.61
CA ASP A 463 -18.62 2.14 -14.70
C ASP A 463 -19.95 2.68 -14.16
N MET A 464 -20.25 3.91 -14.53
CA MET A 464 -21.50 4.57 -14.17
C MET A 464 -22.58 4.24 -15.20
N VAL A 465 -23.65 3.59 -14.78
CA VAL A 465 -24.80 3.20 -15.62
C VAL A 465 -26.03 3.92 -15.11
N ILE A 466 -26.76 4.59 -16.02
CA ILE A 466 -28.03 5.25 -15.65
C ILE A 466 -29.06 4.17 -15.34
N ASP A 467 -29.66 4.25 -14.15
CA ASP A 467 -30.73 3.36 -13.74
C ASP A 467 -32.05 3.77 -14.45
N GLN A 468 -32.37 3.04 -15.49
CA GLN A 468 -33.57 3.27 -16.28
C GLN A 468 -34.39 1.98 -16.39
N ILE A 469 -35.72 2.11 -16.26
CA ILE A 469 -36.63 1.03 -16.58
C ILE A 469 -36.75 1.00 -18.10
N SER A 470 -36.13 -0.02 -18.71
CA SER A 470 -36.25 -0.26 -20.15
C SER A 470 -37.53 -1.03 -20.46
N SER A 471 -38.17 -0.72 -21.61
CA SER A 471 -39.29 -1.52 -22.11
C SER A 471 -38.80 -2.89 -22.55
N GLY A 472 -39.61 -3.95 -22.38
CA GLY A 472 -39.24 -5.30 -22.83
C GLY A 472 -39.05 -5.44 -24.35
N ILE A 473 -39.28 -4.37 -25.11
CA ILE A 473 -39.08 -4.29 -26.56
C ILE A 473 -37.73 -3.64 -26.91
N ASP A 474 -37.06 -3.03 -25.93
CA ASP A 474 -35.78 -2.37 -26.16
C ASP A 474 -34.65 -3.45 -26.34
N PRO A 475 -34.09 -3.59 -27.55
CA PRO A 475 -33.03 -4.58 -27.80
C PRO A 475 -31.74 -4.27 -27.05
N SER A 476 -31.53 -3.04 -26.61
CA SER A 476 -30.35 -2.67 -25.81
C SER A 476 -30.41 -3.21 -24.39
N ALA A 477 -31.58 -3.49 -23.86
CA ALA A 477 -31.78 -4.04 -22.51
C ALA A 477 -31.32 -5.50 -22.37
N SER A 478 -31.31 -6.25 -23.45
CA SER A 478 -30.94 -7.68 -23.48
C SER A 478 -29.58 -7.98 -24.11
N SER A 479 -28.90 -6.96 -24.65
CA SER A 479 -27.60 -7.13 -25.32
C SER A 479 -26.45 -7.03 -24.30
N TYR A 480 -25.52 -7.98 -24.37
CA TYR A 480 -24.25 -7.87 -23.70
C TYR A 480 -23.11 -8.04 -24.71
N ILE A 481 -22.03 -7.32 -24.47
CA ILE A 481 -20.84 -7.36 -25.35
C ILE A 481 -19.82 -8.30 -24.71
N ILE A 482 -19.45 -9.36 -25.42
CA ILE A 482 -18.34 -10.22 -25.05
C ILE A 482 -17.06 -9.56 -25.56
N THR A 483 -16.16 -9.20 -24.66
CA THR A 483 -14.85 -8.64 -25.01
C THR A 483 -13.77 -9.70 -24.78
N SER A 484 -12.78 -9.75 -25.68
CA SER A 484 -11.59 -10.56 -25.44
C SER A 484 -10.84 -10.07 -24.20
N SER A 485 -10.36 -11.02 -23.38
CA SER A 485 -9.46 -10.70 -22.26
C SER A 485 -8.03 -10.39 -22.69
N TYR A 486 -7.72 -10.59 -23.98
CA TYR A 486 -6.39 -10.40 -24.55
C TYR A 486 -6.47 -9.52 -25.78
N ALA A 487 -5.71 -8.45 -25.81
CA ALA A 487 -5.55 -7.58 -26.96
C ALA A 487 -4.11 -7.05 -27.02
N ASN A 488 -3.53 -6.99 -28.22
CA ASN A 488 -2.18 -6.49 -28.47
C ASN A 488 -1.10 -7.12 -27.58
N GLY A 489 -1.19 -8.41 -27.28
CA GLY A 489 -0.23 -9.09 -26.45
C GLY A 489 -0.32 -8.77 -24.94
N ALA A 490 -1.33 -8.04 -24.50
CA ALA A 490 -1.53 -7.69 -23.09
C ALA A 490 -2.83 -8.26 -22.53
N LEU A 491 -2.83 -8.57 -21.24
CA LEU A 491 -4.05 -8.85 -20.49
C LEU A 491 -4.94 -7.61 -20.50
N VAL A 492 -6.13 -7.70 -21.09
CA VAL A 492 -7.08 -6.58 -21.08
C VAL A 492 -7.73 -6.50 -19.71
N ARG A 493 -7.44 -5.42 -19.02
CA ARG A 493 -8.13 -5.07 -17.78
C ARG A 493 -9.32 -4.17 -18.07
N PRO A 494 -10.47 -4.37 -17.44
CA PRO A 494 -11.56 -3.40 -17.51
C PRO A 494 -11.06 -2.04 -17.00
N GLY A 495 -11.06 -1.01 -17.87
CA GLY A 495 -10.63 0.34 -17.49
C GLY A 495 -9.17 0.72 -17.76
N GLY A 496 -8.33 -0.19 -18.28
CA GLY A 496 -6.99 0.19 -18.76
C GLY A 496 -7.06 1.28 -19.83
N ARG A 497 -6.27 2.36 -19.69
CA ARG A 497 -6.14 3.42 -20.69
C ARG A 497 -5.60 2.83 -22.00
N GLY A 498 -6.49 2.62 -22.93
CA GLY A 498 -6.28 2.09 -24.25
C GLY A 498 -7.58 1.51 -24.73
N SER A 499 -8.53 2.38 -25.09
CA SER A 499 -9.75 1.97 -25.77
C SER A 499 -9.34 1.42 -27.13
N ILE A 500 -9.13 0.12 -27.20
CA ILE A 500 -9.17 -0.59 -28.47
C ILE A 500 -10.66 -0.75 -28.76
N PRO A 501 -11.15 -0.38 -29.96
CA PRO A 501 -12.53 -0.64 -30.33
C PRO A 501 -12.80 -2.13 -30.14
N SER A 502 -13.72 -2.47 -29.24
CA SER A 502 -14.20 -3.83 -29.07
C SER A 502 -14.88 -4.26 -30.36
N THR A 503 -14.20 -5.07 -31.16
CA THR A 503 -14.90 -5.82 -32.21
C THR A 503 -15.73 -6.90 -31.52
N PRO A 504 -17.04 -6.98 -31.74
CA PRO A 504 -17.85 -8.02 -31.19
C PRO A 504 -17.39 -9.35 -31.72
N ILE A 505 -17.10 -10.29 -30.81
CA ILE A 505 -16.82 -11.67 -31.16
C ILE A 505 -18.15 -12.32 -31.48
N SER A 506 -18.41 -12.58 -32.75
CA SER A 506 -19.50 -13.49 -33.10
C SER A 506 -19.08 -14.92 -32.70
N ASP A 507 -19.80 -15.49 -31.79
CA ASP A 507 -19.69 -16.91 -31.46
C ASP A 507 -20.13 -17.72 -32.68
N SER A 508 -19.18 -18.18 -33.49
CA SER A 508 -19.48 -19.13 -34.55
C SER A 508 -19.59 -20.53 -33.92
N SER A 509 -20.71 -20.81 -33.29
CA SER A 509 -21.11 -22.18 -33.08
C SER A 509 -21.54 -22.74 -34.44
N THR A 510 -20.68 -23.55 -35.02
CA THR A 510 -21.02 -24.44 -36.12
C THR A 510 -22.14 -25.38 -35.68
N GLY A 511 -23.28 -25.22 -36.29
CA GLY A 511 -24.35 -26.18 -36.04
C GLY A 511 -25.61 -25.92 -36.89
N SER A 512 -25.71 -26.63 -37.99
CA SER A 512 -26.95 -27.08 -38.63
C SER A 512 -27.58 -26.13 -39.65
N THR A 513 -27.46 -26.54 -40.88
CA THR A 513 -28.35 -26.34 -42.03
C THR A 513 -29.82 -26.40 -41.66
N GLY A 514 -30.57 -25.36 -41.97
CA GLY A 514 -32.03 -25.41 -41.79
C GLY A 514 -32.70 -24.18 -42.37
N SER A 515 -33.12 -24.31 -43.64
CA SER A 515 -34.26 -23.67 -44.30
C SER A 515 -34.56 -22.19 -44.08
N THR A 516 -34.44 -21.45 -45.16
CA THR A 516 -35.02 -20.11 -45.41
C THR A 516 -36.52 -20.07 -44.99
N PRO A 517 -36.94 -19.11 -44.16
CA PRO A 517 -38.33 -18.80 -44.03
C PRO A 517 -38.72 -17.80 -45.12
N SER A 518 -39.74 -18.17 -45.87
CA SER A 518 -40.49 -17.34 -46.81
C SER A 518 -41.09 -16.10 -46.09
N THR A 519 -41.03 -14.98 -46.77
CA THR A 519 -41.69 -13.70 -46.46
C THR A 519 -43.20 -13.91 -46.28
N PRO A 520 -43.80 -13.38 -45.20
CA PRO A 520 -45.26 -13.29 -45.12
C PRO A 520 -45.70 -12.01 -45.83
N SER A 521 -46.62 -12.21 -46.74
CA SER A 521 -47.40 -11.16 -47.44
C SER A 521 -48.33 -10.41 -46.46
N ALA A 522 -48.50 -9.12 -46.69
CA ALA A 522 -49.36 -8.23 -45.96
C ALA A 522 -50.83 -8.65 -46.01
N PRO A 523 -51.60 -8.53 -44.92
CA PRO A 523 -53.07 -8.63 -44.99
C PRO A 523 -53.69 -7.29 -45.31
N SER A 524 -54.65 -7.38 -46.24
CA SER A 524 -55.56 -6.33 -46.69
C SER A 524 -56.57 -5.92 -45.60
N SER A 525 -56.90 -4.65 -45.62
CA SER A 525 -57.95 -3.97 -44.89
C SER A 525 -59.34 -4.61 -45.01
N GLY A 526 -60.06 -4.72 -43.89
CA GLY A 526 -61.48 -4.98 -43.88
C GLY A 526 -62.09 -4.62 -42.54
N GLY A 527 -62.95 -3.61 -42.55
CA GLY A 527 -63.60 -2.98 -41.41
C GLY A 527 -64.79 -3.71 -40.82
N GLY A 528 -65.30 -3.18 -39.74
CA GLY A 528 -66.60 -3.45 -39.12
C GLY A 528 -66.50 -3.76 -37.64
N GLY A 529 -66.82 -2.97 -36.72
CA GLY A 529 -68.07 -2.48 -36.24
C GLY A 529 -68.62 -3.26 -35.04
N GLY A 530 -68.84 -2.56 -33.91
CA GLY A 530 -69.71 -3.03 -32.80
C GLY A 530 -68.92 -3.58 -31.58
N GLY A 531 -68.98 -3.08 -30.35
CA GLY A 531 -70.05 -2.51 -29.57
C GLY A 531 -70.27 -3.34 -28.30
N TYR A 532 -70.35 -2.68 -27.14
CA TYR A 532 -70.84 -3.11 -25.81
C TYR A 532 -69.91 -3.97 -24.92
N SER A 533 -69.52 -3.48 -23.76
CA SER A 533 -70.22 -3.16 -22.52
C SER A 533 -69.95 -4.19 -21.40
N SER A 534 -69.43 -3.61 -20.31
CA SER A 534 -69.64 -3.93 -18.88
C SER A 534 -69.26 -5.30 -18.28
N GLY A 535 -68.49 -5.23 -17.23
CA GLY A 535 -68.96 -5.63 -15.94
C GLY A 535 -68.05 -6.55 -15.13
N TYR A 536 -67.70 -6.06 -13.98
CA TYR A 536 -67.10 -6.56 -12.75
C TYR A 536 -65.60 -6.49 -12.64
#